data_fcab82e50f4b7205e9611b69ff0260e1
#
_entry.id   fcab82e50f4b7205e9611b69ff0260e1
#
_cell.length_a   1.000
_cell.length_b   1.000
_cell.length_c   1.000
_cell.angle_alpha   90.00
_cell.angle_beta   90.00
_cell.angle_gamma   90.00
#
_symmetry.space_group_name_H-M   'P 1'
#
loop_
_entity.id
_entity.type
_entity.pdbx_description
1 polymer ?
#
loop_
_entity_poly.entity_id
_entity_poly.type
_entity_poly.pdbx_seq_one_letter_code
_entity_poly.pdbx_strand_id
1 'polypeptide(L)'
;KGVKVAHGEYLIFMNSGDFFYDSDVLKNISKELYNEDVLVGKVFIYGTNNIISPPPQRELSMYHLFSGSIPHQGTFIKTTLQKKYPFDEALRISSDWKFFLQTIIFDNCNIKFTNIPVAIYDNNGISSNNPSAMRFEKEHILSEYLPKRVILDYKYMKQCECLTQTLTPQLRKSYRIDKLLYIIGKLLLKINNRQ
;
A
#
# COMPACT_ATOMS: atom_id res chain seq x y z
N LYS A 1 -17.98 -14.00 -6.30
CA LYS A 1 -18.68 -15.31 -6.03
C LYS A 1 -18.12 -15.96 -4.77
N GLY A 2 -16.79 -16.20 -4.64
CA GLY A 2 -16.18 -16.88 -3.49
C GLY A 2 -16.52 -16.25 -2.13
N VAL A 3 -16.48 -14.92 -2.01
CA VAL A 3 -16.80 -14.20 -0.76
C VAL A 3 -18.21 -14.53 -0.23
N LYS A 4 -19.21 -14.70 -1.12
CA LYS A 4 -20.59 -14.97 -0.73
C LYS A 4 -20.76 -16.34 -0.06
N VAL A 5 -19.95 -17.33 -0.45
CA VAL A 5 -20.00 -18.71 0.05
C VAL A 5 -18.91 -19.03 1.09
N ALA A 6 -18.08 -18.09 1.39
CA ALA A 6 -17.02 -18.26 2.40
C ALA A 6 -17.59 -18.24 3.82
N HIS A 7 -17.15 -19.18 4.66
CA HIS A 7 -17.55 -19.37 6.05
C HIS A 7 -16.41 -19.10 7.05
N GLY A 8 -15.17 -18.96 6.58
CA GLY A 8 -14.01 -18.62 7.42
C GLY A 8 -14.18 -17.25 8.06
N GLU A 9 -13.57 -17.05 9.21
CA GLU A 9 -13.55 -15.76 9.90
C GLU A 9 -12.77 -14.70 9.09
N TYR A 10 -11.69 -15.13 8.44
CA TYR A 10 -10.85 -14.31 7.56
C TYR A 10 -10.79 -14.90 6.16
N LEU A 11 -10.57 -14.02 5.20
CA LEU A 11 -10.36 -14.31 3.78
C LEU A 11 -8.96 -13.89 3.38
N ILE A 12 -8.34 -14.67 2.50
CA ILE A 12 -7.16 -14.28 1.73
C ILE A 12 -7.44 -14.53 0.25
N PHE A 13 -6.97 -13.64 -0.61
CA PHE A 13 -7.15 -13.74 -2.05
C PHE A 13 -5.83 -14.15 -2.70
N MET A 14 -5.80 -15.39 -3.19
CA MET A 14 -4.67 -15.95 -3.94
C MET A 14 -5.06 -16.06 -5.41
N ASN A 15 -4.39 -15.32 -6.27
CA ASN A 15 -4.60 -15.39 -7.71
C ASN A 15 -3.93 -16.64 -8.31
N SER A 16 -4.26 -16.94 -9.56
CA SER A 16 -3.54 -17.98 -10.30
C SER A 16 -2.07 -17.61 -10.42
N GLY A 17 -1.18 -18.52 -10.01
CA GLY A 17 0.27 -18.30 -9.97
C GLY A 17 0.81 -17.82 -8.61
N ASP A 18 -0.05 -17.35 -7.70
CA ASP A 18 0.35 -17.02 -6.33
C ASP A 18 0.29 -18.27 -5.44
N PHE A 19 1.15 -18.35 -4.44
CA PHE A 19 1.13 -19.45 -3.47
C PHE A 19 1.62 -19.00 -2.08
N PHE A 20 1.28 -19.76 -1.04
CA PHE A 20 1.79 -19.49 0.29
C PHE A 20 3.31 -19.63 0.34
N TYR A 21 3.94 -18.80 1.17
CA TYR A 21 5.38 -18.79 1.34
C TYR A 21 5.91 -20.17 1.81
N ASP A 22 5.23 -20.78 2.78
CA ASP A 22 5.50 -22.13 3.29
C ASP A 22 4.23 -22.77 3.85
N SER A 23 4.36 -24.00 4.34
CA SER A 23 3.26 -24.78 4.95
C SER A 23 2.79 -24.25 6.31
N ASP A 24 3.61 -23.45 7.01
CA ASP A 24 3.32 -22.96 8.36
C ASP A 24 2.66 -21.56 8.37
N VAL A 25 2.48 -20.92 7.20
CA VAL A 25 1.91 -19.58 7.09
C VAL A 25 0.61 -19.44 7.89
N LEU A 26 -0.38 -20.30 7.63
CA LEU A 26 -1.69 -20.20 8.30
C LEU A 26 -1.58 -20.40 9.83
N LYS A 27 -0.74 -21.33 10.27
CA LYS A 27 -0.46 -21.58 11.69
C LYS A 27 0.20 -20.37 12.35
N ASN A 28 1.12 -19.69 11.66
CA ASN A 28 1.80 -18.53 12.19
C ASN A 28 0.89 -17.31 12.22
N ILE A 29 0.14 -17.08 11.16
CA ILE A 29 -0.84 -16.00 11.08
C ILE A 29 -1.95 -16.14 12.11
N SER A 30 -2.44 -17.36 12.38
CA SER A 30 -3.51 -17.57 13.38
C SER A 30 -3.11 -17.13 14.79
N LYS A 31 -1.82 -17.07 15.10
CA LYS A 31 -1.30 -16.57 16.40
C LYS A 31 -1.28 -15.03 16.46
N GLU A 32 -1.29 -14.37 15.31
CA GLU A 32 -1.25 -12.92 15.19
C GLU A 32 -2.65 -12.28 15.05
N LEU A 33 -3.64 -13.08 14.65
CA LEU A 33 -5.02 -12.63 14.47
C LEU A 33 -5.78 -12.70 15.81
N TYR A 34 -6.15 -11.53 16.34
CA TYR A 34 -6.99 -11.44 17.55
C TYR A 34 -8.35 -10.82 17.25
N ASN A 35 -8.38 -9.61 16.76
CA ASN A 35 -9.62 -8.88 16.43
C ASN A 35 -9.40 -7.80 15.36
N GLU A 36 -8.31 -7.90 14.63
CA GLU A 36 -8.02 -7.01 13.53
C GLU A 36 -9.03 -7.21 12.40
N ASP A 37 -9.43 -6.11 11.73
CA ASP A 37 -10.25 -6.21 10.53
C ASP A 37 -9.42 -6.60 9.31
N VAL A 38 -8.14 -6.20 9.30
CA VAL A 38 -7.17 -6.47 8.25
C VAL A 38 -5.80 -6.77 8.86
N LEU A 39 -5.18 -7.88 8.48
CA LEU A 39 -3.78 -8.21 8.81
C LEU A 39 -2.97 -8.34 7.53
N VAL A 40 -1.85 -7.60 7.43
CA VAL A 40 -0.99 -7.59 6.24
C VAL A 40 0.40 -8.13 6.60
N GLY A 41 0.83 -9.17 5.91
CA GLY A 41 2.17 -9.74 6.00
C GLY A 41 3.04 -9.43 4.80
N LYS A 42 4.23 -10.01 4.77
CA LYS A 42 5.20 -9.84 3.68
C LYS A 42 4.85 -10.71 2.48
N VAL A 43 5.09 -10.18 1.28
CA VAL A 43 4.94 -10.88 0.02
C VAL A 43 6.28 -10.89 -0.72
N PHE A 44 6.69 -12.06 -1.17
CA PHE A 44 7.89 -12.26 -1.97
C PHE A 44 7.53 -12.28 -3.45
N ILE A 45 8.38 -11.72 -4.31
CA ILE A 45 8.17 -11.76 -5.76
C ILE A 45 8.87 -12.99 -6.31
N TYR A 46 8.12 -13.87 -6.97
CA TYR A 46 8.62 -15.11 -7.54
C TYR A 46 9.81 -14.87 -8.48
N GLY A 47 10.84 -15.72 -8.37
CA GLY A 47 12.04 -15.65 -9.21
C GLY A 47 12.97 -14.46 -8.93
N THR A 48 12.72 -13.71 -7.84
CA THR A 48 13.57 -12.57 -7.44
C THR A 48 13.88 -12.62 -5.94
N ASN A 49 14.79 -11.73 -5.48
CA ASN A 49 15.02 -11.50 -4.05
C ASN A 49 14.20 -10.32 -3.51
N ASN A 50 13.25 -9.80 -4.29
CA ASN A 50 12.47 -8.65 -3.89
C ASN A 50 11.35 -9.04 -2.93
N ILE A 51 11.16 -8.23 -1.90
CA ILE A 51 10.13 -8.39 -0.87
C ILE A 51 9.26 -7.14 -0.85
N ILE A 52 7.96 -7.34 -0.96
CA ILE A 52 6.98 -6.30 -0.69
C ILE A 52 6.64 -6.40 0.80
N SER A 53 7.24 -5.51 1.59
CA SER A 53 6.93 -5.39 3.01
C SER A 53 5.80 -4.38 3.21
N PRO A 54 4.88 -4.65 4.17
CA PRO A 54 3.91 -3.64 4.55
C PRO A 54 4.64 -2.41 5.12
N PRO A 55 4.09 -1.20 4.95
CA PRO A 55 4.65 -0.01 5.57
C PRO A 55 4.58 -0.14 7.10
N PRO A 56 5.42 0.60 7.85
CA PRO A 56 5.20 0.76 9.27
C PRO A 56 3.78 1.29 9.52
N GLN A 57 3.07 0.74 10.50
CA GLN A 57 1.65 1.09 10.73
C GLN A 57 1.43 2.60 10.90
N ARG A 58 2.37 3.31 11.56
CA ARG A 58 2.36 4.77 11.73
C ARG A 58 2.47 5.57 10.42
N GLU A 59 2.94 4.94 9.35
CA GLU A 59 3.15 5.57 8.04
C GLU A 59 2.00 5.30 7.07
N LEU A 60 1.06 4.43 7.45
CA LEU A 60 -0.11 4.17 6.64
C LEU A 60 -1.02 5.40 6.62
N SER A 61 -1.12 6.01 5.46
CA SER A 61 -1.87 7.24 5.23
C SER A 61 -2.52 7.22 3.86
N MET A 62 -3.38 8.21 3.62
CA MET A 62 -3.92 8.42 2.27
C MET A 62 -2.82 8.58 1.22
N TYR A 63 -1.72 9.27 1.57
CA TYR A 63 -0.58 9.44 0.65
C TYR A 63 0.10 8.11 0.33
N HIS A 64 0.18 7.19 1.29
CA HIS A 64 0.71 5.84 1.04
C HIS A 64 -0.13 5.10 -0.02
N LEU A 65 -1.47 5.12 0.10
CA LEU A 65 -2.35 4.51 -0.89
C LEU A 65 -2.32 5.25 -2.24
N PHE A 66 -2.25 6.58 -2.22
CA PHE A 66 -2.12 7.38 -3.45
C PHE A 66 -0.84 7.03 -4.23
N SER A 67 0.27 6.81 -3.53
CA SER A 67 1.58 6.54 -4.13
C SER A 67 1.79 5.07 -4.47
N GLY A 68 1.10 4.14 -3.78
CA GLY A 68 1.32 2.72 -3.85
C GLY A 68 0.06 1.86 -3.74
N SER A 69 0.22 0.71 -3.11
CA SER A 69 -0.86 -0.24 -2.84
C SER A 69 -0.48 -1.14 -1.66
N ILE A 70 -1.46 -1.81 -1.08
CA ILE A 70 -1.27 -2.90 -0.13
C ILE A 70 -1.34 -4.22 -0.90
N PRO A 71 -0.37 -5.14 -0.72
CA PRO A 71 -0.37 -6.40 -1.44
C PRO A 71 -1.49 -7.31 -0.92
N HIS A 72 -2.55 -7.48 -1.71
CA HIS A 72 -3.69 -8.31 -1.30
C HIS A 72 -3.32 -9.78 -1.10
N GLN A 73 -2.30 -10.28 -1.79
CA GLN A 73 -1.81 -11.66 -1.65
C GLN A 73 -1.25 -11.97 -0.25
N GLY A 74 -0.77 -10.94 0.46
CA GLY A 74 -0.29 -11.04 1.83
C GLY A 74 -1.31 -10.58 2.88
N THR A 75 -2.56 -10.35 2.48
CA THR A 75 -3.56 -9.68 3.32
C THR A 75 -4.69 -10.60 3.71
N PHE A 76 -4.88 -10.77 5.02
CA PHE A 76 -6.04 -11.43 5.62
C PHE A 76 -7.08 -10.38 5.97
N ILE A 77 -8.29 -10.55 5.46
CA ILE A 77 -9.41 -9.61 5.60
C ILE A 77 -10.54 -10.30 6.35
N LYS A 78 -11.07 -9.66 7.39
CA LYS A 78 -12.23 -10.17 8.12
C LYS A 78 -13.40 -10.36 7.16
N THR A 79 -14.00 -11.55 7.17
CA THR A 79 -15.07 -11.91 6.22
C THR A 79 -16.26 -10.95 6.28
N THR A 80 -16.59 -10.48 7.48
CA THR A 80 -17.67 -9.49 7.66
C THR A 80 -17.33 -8.15 7.01
N LEU A 81 -16.08 -7.69 7.11
CA LEU A 81 -15.62 -6.47 6.44
C LEU A 81 -15.69 -6.62 4.91
N GLN A 82 -15.19 -7.74 4.37
CA GLN A 82 -15.21 -7.97 2.92
C GLN A 82 -16.65 -8.13 2.38
N LYS A 83 -17.57 -8.67 3.18
CA LYS A 83 -19.00 -8.73 2.80
C LYS A 83 -19.68 -7.37 2.85
N LYS A 84 -19.27 -6.48 3.79
CA LYS A 84 -19.76 -5.09 3.87
C LYS A 84 -19.25 -4.24 2.70
N TYR A 85 -17.98 -4.44 2.30
CA TYR A 85 -17.32 -3.74 1.20
C TYR A 85 -16.89 -4.74 0.11
N PRO A 86 -17.82 -5.20 -0.75
CA PRO A 86 -17.48 -6.13 -1.82
C PRO A 86 -16.54 -5.46 -2.83
N PHE A 87 -15.71 -6.26 -3.48
CA PHE A 87 -14.92 -5.78 -4.60
C PHE A 87 -15.84 -5.25 -5.71
N ASP A 88 -15.47 -4.12 -6.29
CA ASP A 88 -16.20 -3.50 -7.39
C ASP A 88 -15.94 -4.28 -8.68
N GLU A 89 -16.97 -4.97 -9.17
CA GLU A 89 -16.88 -5.82 -10.37
C GLU A 89 -16.77 -5.02 -11.69
N ALA A 90 -17.00 -3.70 -11.66
CA ALA A 90 -16.77 -2.81 -12.81
C ALA A 90 -15.27 -2.48 -13.01
N LEU A 91 -14.45 -2.67 -11.98
CA LEU A 91 -13.00 -2.43 -12.03
C LEU A 91 -12.29 -3.73 -12.40
N ARG A 92 -11.38 -3.62 -13.36
CA ARG A 92 -10.63 -4.79 -13.85
C ARG A 92 -9.36 -5.07 -13.05
N ILE A 93 -8.73 -4.03 -12.50
CA ILE A 93 -7.39 -4.10 -11.91
C ILE A 93 -7.38 -3.58 -10.46
N SER A 94 -8.04 -2.46 -10.18
CA SER A 94 -7.87 -1.69 -8.94
C SER A 94 -9.00 -1.88 -7.92
N SER A 95 -9.73 -2.99 -7.99
CA SER A 95 -10.85 -3.27 -7.09
C SER A 95 -10.40 -3.51 -5.64
N ASP A 96 -9.26 -4.20 -5.44
CA ASP A 96 -8.60 -4.37 -4.15
C ASP A 96 -8.11 -3.02 -3.58
N TRP A 97 -7.54 -2.17 -4.44
CA TRP A 97 -7.10 -0.84 -4.04
C TRP A 97 -8.28 0.05 -3.61
N LYS A 98 -9.42 0.01 -4.33
CA LYS A 98 -10.66 0.70 -3.94
C LYS A 98 -11.16 0.21 -2.58
N PHE A 99 -11.14 -1.10 -2.35
CA PHE A 99 -11.49 -1.70 -1.06
C PHE A 99 -10.62 -1.15 0.07
N PHE A 100 -9.30 -1.12 -0.08
CA PHE A 100 -8.40 -0.57 0.94
C PHE A 100 -8.59 0.92 1.15
N LEU A 101 -8.86 1.68 0.09
CA LEU A 101 -9.21 3.10 0.22
C LEU A 101 -10.46 3.30 1.09
N GLN A 102 -11.53 2.56 0.81
CA GLN A 102 -12.79 2.65 1.53
C GLN A 102 -12.64 2.25 3.00
N THR A 103 -12.02 1.09 3.24
CA THR A 103 -11.99 0.48 4.58
C THR A 103 -10.95 1.10 5.49
N ILE A 104 -9.77 1.42 4.97
CA ILE A 104 -8.65 1.92 5.78
C ILE A 104 -8.74 3.44 5.95
N ILE A 105 -8.98 4.18 4.85
CA ILE A 105 -8.91 5.64 4.90
C ILE A 105 -10.23 6.26 5.34
N PHE A 106 -11.35 5.77 4.82
CA PHE A 106 -12.65 6.38 5.11
C PHE A 106 -13.37 5.71 6.29
N ASP A 107 -13.28 4.40 6.45
CA ASP A 107 -13.92 3.67 7.56
C ASP A 107 -12.99 3.49 8.77
N ASN A 108 -11.70 3.79 8.61
CA ASN A 108 -10.67 3.69 9.65
C ASN A 108 -10.67 2.32 10.35
N CYS A 109 -10.77 1.23 9.56
CA CYS A 109 -10.79 -0.13 10.06
C CYS A 109 -9.51 -0.48 10.85
N ASN A 110 -9.62 -1.43 11.78
CA ASN A 110 -8.47 -1.88 12.56
C ASN A 110 -7.52 -2.73 11.70
N ILE A 111 -6.37 -2.16 11.33
CA ILE A 111 -5.35 -2.82 10.53
C ILE A 111 -4.09 -3.08 11.35
N LYS A 112 -3.50 -4.26 11.17
CA LYS A 112 -2.21 -4.65 11.76
C LYS A 112 -1.25 -5.11 10.67
N PHE A 113 0.02 -4.81 10.85
CA PHE A 113 1.10 -5.29 10.00
C PHE A 113 1.96 -6.30 10.75
N THR A 114 2.37 -7.37 10.06
CA THR A 114 3.27 -8.38 10.61
C THR A 114 4.48 -8.59 9.71
N ASN A 115 5.56 -9.10 10.32
CA ASN A 115 6.77 -9.47 9.59
C ASN A 115 6.73 -10.89 9.02
N ILE A 116 5.64 -11.63 9.22
CA ILE A 116 5.47 -12.99 8.74
C ILE A 116 5.44 -12.99 7.20
N PRO A 117 6.27 -13.81 6.54
CA PRO A 117 6.13 -14.10 5.12
C PRO A 117 4.80 -14.83 4.88
N VAL A 118 3.97 -14.31 3.98
CA VAL A 118 2.64 -14.89 3.71
C VAL A 118 2.58 -15.54 2.35
N ALA A 119 2.99 -14.82 1.32
CA ALA A 119 2.78 -15.28 -0.04
C ALA A 119 4.02 -15.07 -0.92
N ILE A 120 4.10 -15.87 -1.97
CA ILE A 120 4.95 -15.64 -3.12
C ILE A 120 4.04 -15.25 -4.29
N TYR A 121 4.31 -14.10 -4.87
CA TYR A 121 3.52 -13.42 -5.88
C TYR A 121 4.13 -13.61 -7.27
N ASP A 122 3.35 -14.09 -8.23
CA ASP A 122 3.72 -14.11 -9.65
C ASP A 122 3.49 -12.74 -10.29
N ASN A 123 4.59 -12.03 -10.58
CA ASN A 123 4.55 -10.67 -11.15
C ASN A 123 4.16 -10.64 -12.65
N ASN A 124 3.67 -11.74 -13.24
CA ASN A 124 3.21 -11.80 -14.63
C ASN A 124 1.70 -11.52 -14.78
N GLY A 125 1.05 -11.06 -13.72
CA GLY A 125 -0.39 -10.79 -13.69
C GLY A 125 -0.84 -9.57 -14.51
N ILE A 126 -2.18 -9.38 -14.61
CA ILE A 126 -2.81 -8.31 -15.39
C ILE A 126 -2.37 -6.92 -14.90
N SER A 127 -2.26 -6.72 -13.60
CA SER A 127 -1.89 -5.43 -13.01
C SER A 127 -0.46 -4.99 -13.36
N SER A 128 0.48 -5.95 -13.36
CA SER A 128 1.89 -5.69 -13.70
C SER A 128 2.08 -5.33 -15.17
N ASN A 129 1.25 -5.90 -16.05
CA ASN A 129 1.35 -5.71 -17.49
C ASN A 129 0.52 -4.51 -18.00
N ASN A 130 -0.31 -3.87 -17.16
CA ASN A 130 -1.21 -2.78 -17.58
C ASN A 130 -1.14 -1.55 -16.63
N PRO A 131 0.03 -0.93 -16.44
CA PRO A 131 0.18 0.19 -15.50
C PRO A 131 -0.64 1.42 -15.88
N SER A 132 -0.89 1.66 -17.16
CA SER A 132 -1.72 2.79 -17.64
C SER A 132 -3.19 2.58 -17.30
N ALA A 133 -3.73 1.38 -17.50
CA ALA A 133 -5.10 1.05 -17.13
C ALA A 133 -5.31 1.13 -15.60
N MET A 134 -4.37 0.61 -14.81
CA MET A 134 -4.39 0.72 -13.36
C MET A 134 -4.41 2.19 -12.91
N ARG A 135 -3.59 3.05 -13.52
CA ARG A 135 -3.56 4.48 -13.21
C ARG A 135 -4.90 5.14 -13.52
N PHE A 136 -5.48 4.85 -14.68
CA PHE A 136 -6.77 5.39 -15.08
C PHE A 136 -7.87 5.01 -14.10
N GLU A 137 -7.97 3.72 -13.71
CA GLU A 137 -8.94 3.27 -12.71
C GLU A 137 -8.74 3.96 -11.36
N LYS A 138 -7.49 4.05 -10.86
CA LYS A 138 -7.20 4.76 -9.60
C LYS A 138 -7.56 6.25 -9.66
N GLU A 139 -7.30 6.94 -10.78
CA GLU A 139 -7.70 8.34 -10.94
C GLU A 139 -9.23 8.51 -10.96
N HIS A 140 -9.94 7.59 -11.60
CA HIS A 140 -11.40 7.56 -11.58
C HIS A 140 -11.93 7.36 -10.16
N ILE A 141 -11.46 6.35 -9.45
CA ILE A 141 -11.83 6.09 -8.06
C ILE A 141 -11.56 7.31 -7.19
N LEU A 142 -10.36 7.91 -7.28
CA LEU A 142 -10.04 9.10 -6.50
C LEU A 142 -11.01 10.25 -6.75
N SER A 143 -11.47 10.43 -7.99
CA SER A 143 -12.43 11.48 -8.34
C SER A 143 -13.83 11.26 -7.75
N GLU A 144 -14.19 10.01 -7.38
CA GLU A 144 -15.42 9.71 -6.67
C GLU A 144 -15.37 10.11 -5.18
N TYR A 145 -14.18 10.00 -4.56
CA TYR A 145 -14.00 10.16 -3.11
C TYR A 145 -13.41 11.49 -2.68
N LEU A 146 -12.60 12.13 -3.53
CA LEU A 146 -11.83 13.31 -3.16
C LEU A 146 -12.12 14.51 -4.07
N PRO A 147 -12.22 15.73 -3.51
CA PRO A 147 -12.26 16.94 -4.30
C PRO A 147 -11.02 17.07 -5.20
N LYS A 148 -11.20 17.61 -6.41
CA LYS A 148 -10.11 17.78 -7.39
C LYS A 148 -8.87 18.49 -6.80
N ARG A 149 -9.08 19.48 -5.94
CA ARG A 149 -7.97 20.23 -5.30
C ARG A 149 -7.14 19.36 -4.37
N VAL A 150 -7.76 18.45 -3.62
CA VAL A 150 -7.06 17.49 -2.76
C VAL A 150 -6.25 16.50 -3.60
N ILE A 151 -6.78 16.04 -4.74
CA ILE A 151 -6.04 15.17 -5.67
C ILE A 151 -4.81 15.91 -6.22
N LEU A 152 -4.92 17.21 -6.52
CA LEU A 152 -3.79 18.02 -6.98
C LEU A 152 -2.69 18.13 -5.91
N ASP A 153 -3.04 18.28 -4.63
CA ASP A 153 -2.07 18.31 -3.52
C ASP A 153 -1.28 16.99 -3.44
N TYR A 154 -1.95 15.83 -3.54
CA TYR A 154 -1.28 14.54 -3.58
C TYR A 154 -0.40 14.35 -4.81
N LYS A 155 -0.83 14.82 -5.99
CA LYS A 155 -0.01 14.81 -7.21
C LYS A 155 1.26 15.65 -7.03
N TYR A 156 1.14 16.83 -6.42
CA TYR A 156 2.27 17.70 -6.10
C TYR A 156 3.24 17.06 -5.10
N MET A 157 2.72 16.50 -4.01
CA MET A 157 3.54 15.79 -3.01
C MET A 157 4.35 14.66 -3.66
N LYS A 158 3.73 13.87 -4.54
CA LYS A 158 4.42 12.79 -5.26
C LYS A 158 5.51 13.29 -6.21
N GLN A 159 5.31 14.44 -6.86
CA GLN A 159 6.34 15.08 -7.68
C GLN A 159 7.52 15.54 -6.83
N CYS A 160 7.28 16.15 -5.66
CA CYS A 160 8.33 16.57 -4.72
C CYS A 160 9.12 15.38 -4.19
N GLU A 161 8.47 14.26 -3.86
CA GLU A 161 9.13 13.03 -3.44
C GLU A 161 10.04 12.48 -4.55
N CYS A 162 9.56 12.42 -5.78
CA CYS A 162 10.33 11.96 -6.93
C CYS A 162 11.57 12.84 -7.16
N LEU A 163 11.43 14.15 -7.05
CA LEU A 163 12.55 15.09 -7.16
C LEU A 163 13.59 14.88 -6.05
N THR A 164 13.14 14.74 -4.80
CA THR A 164 14.05 14.48 -3.67
C THR A 164 14.77 13.14 -3.82
N GLN A 165 14.09 12.08 -4.21
CA GLN A 165 14.71 10.77 -4.45
C GLN A 165 15.75 10.82 -5.58
N THR A 166 15.50 11.60 -6.63
CA THR A 166 16.42 11.74 -7.77
C THR A 166 17.62 12.61 -7.44
N LEU A 167 17.41 13.72 -6.74
CA LEU A 167 18.46 14.72 -6.44
C LEU A 167 19.35 14.32 -5.27
N THR A 168 18.80 13.68 -4.24
CA THR A 168 19.55 13.33 -3.02
C THR A 168 20.78 12.46 -3.28
N PRO A 169 20.76 11.40 -4.13
CA PRO A 169 21.96 10.62 -4.43
C PRO A 169 23.02 11.41 -5.19
N GLN A 170 22.61 12.34 -6.07
CA GLN A 170 23.52 13.19 -6.85
C GLN A 170 24.14 14.28 -5.95
N LEU A 171 23.35 14.86 -5.05
CA LEU A 171 23.78 15.88 -4.09
C LEU A 171 24.71 15.31 -3.03
N ARG A 172 24.48 14.07 -2.54
CA ARG A 172 25.35 13.39 -1.55
C ARG A 172 26.75 13.09 -2.08
N LYS A 173 26.98 13.07 -3.39
CA LYS A 173 28.33 12.91 -3.96
C LYS A 173 29.22 14.14 -3.80
N SER A 174 28.66 15.30 -3.42
CA SER A 174 29.42 16.53 -3.23
C SER A 174 29.38 16.96 -1.77
N TYR A 175 30.47 16.75 -1.04
CA TYR A 175 30.66 17.21 0.34
C TYR A 175 30.38 18.72 0.56
N ARG A 176 30.58 19.55 -0.48
CA ARG A 176 30.26 20.97 -0.43
C ARG A 176 28.79 21.28 -0.43
N ILE A 177 27.98 20.46 -1.13
CA ILE A 177 26.53 20.61 -1.21
C ILE A 177 25.86 20.15 0.07
N ASP A 178 26.32 19.06 0.70
CA ASP A 178 25.81 18.61 2.01
C ASP A 178 26.00 19.70 3.08
N LYS A 179 27.17 20.37 3.09
CA LYS A 179 27.42 21.46 4.01
C LYS A 179 26.51 22.67 3.74
N LEU A 180 26.27 23.00 2.48
CA LEU A 180 25.38 24.09 2.09
C LEU A 180 23.92 23.78 2.46
N LEU A 181 23.42 22.59 2.19
CA LEU A 181 22.06 22.13 2.56
C LEU A 181 21.88 22.13 4.08
N TYR A 182 22.88 21.71 4.85
CA TYR A 182 22.86 21.75 6.31
C TYR A 182 22.75 23.19 6.83
N ILE A 183 23.49 24.13 6.23
CA ILE A 183 23.45 25.56 6.61
C ILE A 183 22.09 26.17 6.28
N ILE A 184 21.56 25.90 5.07
CA ILE A 184 20.24 26.38 4.64
C ILE A 184 19.15 25.81 5.54
N GLY A 185 19.19 24.50 5.86
CA GLY A 185 18.26 23.86 6.78
C GLY A 185 18.26 24.49 8.17
N LYS A 186 19.45 24.77 8.73
CA LYS A 186 19.57 25.48 10.02
C LYS A 186 19.02 26.92 9.98
N LEU A 187 19.21 27.63 8.88
CA LEU A 187 18.66 28.98 8.72
C LEU A 187 17.14 28.97 8.65
N LEU A 188 16.56 28.04 7.88
CA LEU A 188 15.12 27.88 7.77
C LEU A 188 14.45 27.49 9.11
N LEU A 189 15.09 26.60 9.88
CA LEU A 189 14.62 26.22 11.21
C LEU A 189 14.69 27.40 12.21
N LYS A 190 15.71 28.28 12.11
CA LYS A 190 15.80 29.49 12.94
C LYS A 190 14.74 30.54 12.60
N ILE A 191 14.32 30.62 11.35
CA ILE A 191 13.25 31.54 10.91
C ILE A 191 11.90 31.05 11.43
N ASN A 192 11.62 29.74 11.35
CA ASN A 192 10.37 29.15 11.85
C ASN A 192 10.21 29.21 13.36
N ASN A 193 11.29 29.22 14.13
CA ASN A 193 11.24 29.33 15.60
C ASN A 193 11.16 30.79 16.12
N ARG A 194 11.00 31.77 15.23
CA ARG A 194 10.83 33.20 15.58
C ARG A 194 9.44 33.74 15.28
N GLN A 195 8.52 32.88 14.84
CA GLN A 195 7.08 33.13 14.77
C GLN A 195 6.38 32.39 15.92
#